data_5f326b22d147bab4d0d30ebf6c9861ec
#
_entry.id   5f326b22d147bab4d0d30ebf6c9861ec
#
_cell.length_a   1.000
_cell.length_b   1.000
_cell.length_c   1.000
_cell.angle_alpha   90.00
_cell.angle_beta   90.00
_cell.angle_gamma   90.00
#
_symmetry.space_group_name_H-M   'P 1'
#
loop_
_entity.id
_entity.type
_entity.pdbx_description
1 polymer ?
#
loop_
_entity_poly.entity_id
_entity_poly.type
_entity_poly.pdbx_seq_one_letter_code
_entity_poly.pdbx_strand_id
1 'polypeptide(L)'
;IVNFSGDIQTIKKIEDHYSQIANTFDIDKNIVHSWHPGIHPGLTFKDSIAQNPEKWSNTIFASPSNLHFHTCGNYAPGEICWNILNHSVKIDGIPIWEDGVLKVESFKETLDCIDKWQDLKYLYNLNV
;
A
#
# COMPACT_ATOMS: atom_id res chain seq x y z
N ILE A 1 -11.66 -3.66 -10.21
CA ILE A 1 -12.57 -4.45 -9.35
C ILE A 1 -11.79 -4.87 -8.13
N VAL A 2 -12.31 -4.55 -6.96
CA VAL A 2 -11.75 -5.02 -5.69
C VAL A 2 -12.41 -6.36 -5.35
N ASN A 3 -11.59 -7.40 -5.17
CA ASN A 3 -12.04 -8.73 -4.79
C ASN A 3 -11.46 -9.09 -3.42
N PHE A 4 -12.29 -9.68 -2.57
CA PHE A 4 -11.89 -10.17 -1.25
C PHE A 4 -11.86 -11.70 -1.24
N SER A 5 -10.85 -12.28 -0.58
CA SER A 5 -10.77 -13.73 -0.36
C SER A 5 -10.31 -14.00 1.07
N GLY A 6 -10.81 -15.08 1.68
CA GLY A 6 -10.48 -15.45 3.04
C GLY A 6 -11.68 -16.00 3.81
N ASP A 7 -11.80 -15.66 5.09
CA ASP A 7 -12.92 -16.06 5.93
C ASP A 7 -14.25 -15.48 5.43
N ILE A 8 -15.24 -16.32 5.19
CA ILE A 8 -16.53 -15.95 4.60
C ILE A 8 -17.27 -14.90 5.43
N GLN A 9 -17.23 -15.02 6.76
CA GLN A 9 -17.94 -14.08 7.64
C GLN A 9 -17.30 -12.70 7.62
N THR A 10 -15.96 -12.65 7.56
CA THR A 10 -15.19 -11.41 7.44
C THR A 10 -15.43 -10.75 6.09
N ILE A 11 -15.36 -11.52 5.00
CA ILE A 11 -15.66 -11.03 3.63
C ILE A 11 -17.05 -10.40 3.59
N LYS A 12 -18.05 -11.11 4.10
CA LYS A 12 -19.42 -10.59 4.11
C LYS A 12 -19.55 -9.26 4.85
N LYS A 13 -18.91 -9.10 6.01
CA LYS A 13 -18.91 -7.83 6.76
C LYS A 13 -18.28 -6.68 5.94
N ILE A 14 -17.18 -6.96 5.23
CA ILE A 14 -16.51 -5.99 4.37
C ILE A 14 -17.44 -5.59 3.22
N GLU A 15 -18.00 -6.56 2.51
CA GLU A 15 -18.90 -6.32 1.36
C GLU A 15 -20.19 -5.59 1.77
N ASP A 16 -20.76 -5.94 2.92
CA ASP A 16 -21.93 -5.26 3.51
C ASP A 16 -21.58 -3.79 3.81
N HIS A 17 -20.39 -3.52 4.38
CA HIS A 17 -19.92 -2.16 4.66
C HIS A 17 -19.71 -1.36 3.38
N TYR A 18 -19.05 -1.93 2.37
CA TYR A 18 -18.90 -1.31 1.04
C TYR A 18 -20.25 -0.96 0.41
N SER A 19 -21.20 -1.88 0.48
CA SER A 19 -22.55 -1.68 -0.06
C SER A 19 -23.30 -0.60 0.70
N GLN A 20 -23.16 -0.54 2.02
CA GLN A 20 -23.77 0.49 2.85
C GLN A 20 -23.24 1.88 2.49
N ILE A 21 -21.91 2.06 2.39
CA ILE A 21 -21.28 3.33 2.02
C ILE A 21 -21.70 3.74 0.60
N ALA A 22 -21.59 2.84 -0.35
CA ALA A 22 -21.94 3.10 -1.75
C ALA A 22 -23.41 3.55 -1.90
N ASN A 23 -24.34 2.87 -1.24
CA ASN A 23 -25.76 3.22 -1.26
C ASN A 23 -26.06 4.54 -0.54
N THR A 24 -25.37 4.82 0.57
CA THR A 24 -25.58 6.05 1.35
C THR A 24 -25.18 7.30 0.60
N PHE A 25 -24.10 7.21 -0.18
CA PHE A 25 -23.49 8.36 -0.86
C PHE A 25 -23.67 8.34 -2.39
N ASP A 26 -24.40 7.36 -2.93
CA ASP A 26 -24.64 7.18 -4.37
C ASP A 26 -23.33 7.11 -5.18
N ILE A 27 -22.43 6.23 -4.76
CA ILE A 27 -21.09 6.02 -5.37
C ILE A 27 -20.86 4.59 -5.80
N ASP A 28 -19.98 4.40 -6.80
CA ASP A 28 -19.56 3.07 -7.23
C ASP A 28 -18.55 2.47 -6.24
N LYS A 29 -18.95 1.37 -5.59
CA LYS A 29 -18.10 0.66 -4.65
C LYS A 29 -16.84 0.01 -5.24
N ASN A 30 -16.75 -0.08 -6.57
CA ASN A 30 -15.62 -0.76 -7.25
C ASN A 30 -14.51 0.21 -7.68
N ILE A 31 -14.62 1.49 -7.35
CA ILE A 31 -13.61 2.48 -7.71
C ILE A 31 -12.46 2.44 -6.72
N VAL A 32 -11.23 2.42 -7.24
CA VAL A 32 -10.00 2.73 -6.50
C VAL A 32 -9.56 4.11 -6.96
N HIS A 33 -9.59 5.09 -6.06
CA HIS A 33 -9.26 6.48 -6.40
C HIS A 33 -7.77 6.74 -6.39
N SER A 34 -7.08 6.19 -5.39
CA SER A 34 -5.64 6.37 -5.24
C SER A 34 -5.04 5.22 -4.44
N TRP A 35 -3.75 5.02 -4.64
CA TRP A 35 -2.95 4.06 -3.87
C TRP A 35 -1.55 4.63 -3.66
N HIS A 36 -1.02 4.44 -2.46
CA HIS A 36 0.18 5.09 -1.97
C HIS A 36 1.10 4.06 -1.29
N PRO A 37 1.88 3.27 -2.04
CA PRO A 37 2.92 2.45 -1.45
C PRO A 37 4.14 3.31 -1.12
N GLY A 38 4.78 3.04 0.00
CA GLY A 38 6.02 3.72 0.37
C GLY A 38 7.23 3.22 -0.41
N ILE A 39 8.28 4.03 -0.45
CA ILE A 39 9.51 3.73 -1.18
C ILE A 39 10.77 3.78 -0.32
N HIS A 40 10.68 4.18 0.94
CA HIS A 40 11.85 4.38 1.80
C HIS A 40 12.10 3.14 2.70
N PRO A 41 13.03 2.24 2.36
CA PRO A 41 13.21 0.96 3.06
C PRO A 41 13.73 1.09 4.50
N GLY A 42 14.32 2.23 4.85
CA GLY A 42 14.73 2.53 6.23
C GLY A 42 13.58 2.91 7.17
N LEU A 43 12.39 3.17 6.61
CA LEU A 43 11.19 3.50 7.39
C LEU A 43 10.32 2.25 7.53
N THR A 44 10.58 1.47 8.57
CA THR A 44 9.81 0.28 8.91
C THR A 44 9.03 0.49 10.19
N PHE A 45 7.77 0.05 10.20
CA PHE A 45 6.94 0.04 11.40
C PHE A 45 6.75 -1.40 11.89
N LYS A 46 7.31 -1.71 13.05
CA LYS A 46 7.30 -3.07 13.63
C LYS A 46 6.37 -3.18 14.85
N ASP A 47 5.96 -2.05 15.40
CA ASP A 47 5.11 -1.99 16.59
C ASP A 47 3.62 -2.14 16.20
N SER A 48 2.76 -2.49 17.13
CA SER A 48 1.32 -2.40 16.87
C SER A 48 0.86 -0.92 16.84
N ILE A 49 -0.14 -0.62 16.04
CA ILE A 49 -0.75 0.73 15.98
C ILE A 49 -1.17 1.19 17.36
N ALA A 50 -1.77 0.29 18.16
CA ALA A 50 -2.24 0.59 19.51
C ALA A 50 -1.11 0.98 20.48
N GLN A 51 0.11 0.46 20.27
CA GLN A 51 1.26 0.76 21.11
C GLN A 51 1.91 2.11 20.77
N ASN A 52 1.92 2.47 19.50
CA ASN A 52 2.57 3.71 19.07
C ASN A 52 1.88 4.33 17.84
N PRO A 53 0.67 4.88 18.01
CA PRO A 53 -0.12 5.44 16.90
C PRO A 53 0.54 6.63 16.23
N GLU A 54 1.28 7.45 16.97
CA GLU A 54 1.98 8.62 16.41
C GLU A 54 3.13 8.18 15.50
N LYS A 55 3.97 7.26 15.95
CA LYS A 55 5.05 6.70 15.12
C LYS A 55 4.49 6.01 13.89
N TRP A 56 3.40 5.26 14.05
CA TRP A 56 2.71 4.62 12.93
C TRP A 56 2.29 5.66 11.89
N SER A 57 1.55 6.69 12.27
CA SER A 57 1.04 7.70 11.33
C SER A 57 2.15 8.49 10.63
N ASN A 58 3.30 8.67 11.29
CA ASN A 58 4.44 9.41 10.74
C ASN A 58 5.35 8.57 9.82
N THR A 59 5.30 7.24 9.92
CA THR A 59 6.25 6.38 9.18
C THR A 59 5.60 5.47 8.14
N ILE A 60 4.35 5.08 8.37
CA ILE A 60 3.71 4.02 7.60
C ILE A 60 3.59 4.34 6.11
N PHE A 61 3.28 5.59 5.77
CA PHE A 61 3.07 6.00 4.38
C PHE A 61 4.36 6.05 3.54
N ALA A 62 5.52 6.09 4.18
CA ALA A 62 6.80 6.07 3.49
C ALA A 62 7.44 4.67 3.45
N SER A 63 6.93 3.71 4.23
CA SER A 63 7.43 2.34 4.29
C SER A 63 7.01 1.53 3.06
N PRO A 64 7.94 0.86 2.36
CA PRO A 64 7.58 -0.03 1.26
C PRO A 64 6.78 -1.26 1.70
N SER A 65 6.78 -1.59 2.99
CA SER A 65 6.00 -2.69 3.54
C SER A 65 4.51 -2.37 3.73
N ASN A 66 4.10 -1.12 3.48
CA ASN A 66 2.71 -0.70 3.61
C ASN A 66 2.17 -0.11 2.31
N LEU A 67 0.97 -0.54 1.94
CA LEU A 67 0.17 0.06 0.90
C LEU A 67 -1.06 0.71 1.53
N HIS A 68 -1.19 2.01 1.39
CA HIS A 68 -2.39 2.76 1.71
C HIS A 68 -3.17 3.06 0.43
N PHE A 69 -4.47 2.73 0.40
CA PHE A 69 -5.29 3.04 -0.76
C PHE A 69 -6.74 3.38 -0.38
N HIS A 70 -7.39 4.11 -1.28
CA HIS A 70 -8.72 4.66 -1.10
C HIS A 70 -9.68 4.08 -2.12
N THR A 71 -10.84 3.65 -1.65
CA THR A 71 -11.91 3.05 -2.45
C THR A 71 -13.25 3.70 -2.15
N CYS A 72 -14.26 3.44 -2.96
CA CYS A 72 -15.56 4.09 -2.96
C CYS A 72 -15.47 5.58 -3.32
N GLY A 73 -15.74 6.51 -2.37
CA GLY A 73 -15.64 7.94 -2.58
C GLY A 73 -14.22 8.49 -2.51
N ASN A 74 -14.05 9.74 -2.97
CA ASN A 74 -12.78 10.46 -2.93
C ASN A 74 -12.44 11.01 -1.53
N TYR A 75 -13.46 11.20 -0.69
CA TYR A 75 -13.34 11.88 0.60
C TYR A 75 -14.30 11.27 1.62
N ALA A 76 -13.91 11.34 2.89
CA ALA A 76 -14.79 10.99 3.99
C ALA A 76 -16.08 11.87 3.95
N PRO A 77 -17.24 11.34 4.31
CA PRO A 77 -17.46 10.00 4.88
C PRO A 77 -17.75 8.89 3.86
N GLY A 78 -17.74 9.16 2.56
CA GLY A 78 -18.01 8.19 1.49
C GLY A 78 -16.78 7.34 1.11
N GLU A 79 -15.63 7.59 1.70
CA GLU A 79 -14.36 6.92 1.44
C GLU A 79 -14.16 5.71 2.35
N ILE A 80 -13.56 4.66 1.81
CA ILE A 80 -13.04 3.52 2.58
C ILE A 80 -11.54 3.43 2.33
N CYS A 81 -10.77 3.61 3.41
CA CYS A 81 -9.31 3.54 3.39
C CYS A 81 -8.82 2.17 3.84
N TRP A 82 -7.80 1.67 3.16
CA TRP A 82 -7.12 0.43 3.51
C TRP A 82 -5.64 0.67 3.79
N ASN A 83 -5.11 -0.08 4.75
CA ASN A 83 -3.69 -0.25 4.96
C ASN A 83 -3.36 -1.73 4.87
N ILE A 84 -2.59 -2.12 3.86
CA ILE A 84 -2.19 -3.51 3.62
C ILE A 84 -0.70 -3.64 3.88
N LEU A 85 -0.35 -4.54 4.79
CA LEU A 85 1.04 -4.86 5.09
C LEU A 85 1.57 -5.93 4.13
N ASN A 86 2.85 -5.82 3.80
CA ASN A 86 3.58 -6.77 2.96
C ASN A 86 2.87 -7.06 1.64
N HIS A 87 2.40 -6.00 1.00
CA HIS A 87 1.71 -6.07 -0.28
C HIS A 87 2.64 -6.47 -1.42
N SER A 88 2.05 -7.00 -2.49
CA SER A 88 2.74 -7.22 -3.77
C SER A 88 1.98 -6.50 -4.88
N VAL A 89 2.71 -5.76 -5.71
CA VAL A 89 2.16 -5.00 -6.84
C VAL A 89 2.94 -5.34 -8.10
N LYS A 90 2.20 -5.65 -9.17
CA LYS A 90 2.76 -5.84 -10.52
C LYS A 90 2.08 -4.87 -11.47
N ILE A 91 2.85 -4.29 -12.38
CA ILE A 91 2.36 -3.47 -13.49
C ILE A 91 2.78 -4.17 -14.77
N ASP A 92 1.82 -4.55 -15.61
CA ASP A 92 2.04 -5.32 -16.84
C ASP A 92 2.88 -6.59 -16.63
N GLY A 93 2.68 -7.25 -15.48
CA GLY A 93 3.41 -8.46 -15.09
C GLY A 93 4.78 -8.21 -14.44
N ILE A 94 5.27 -6.99 -14.46
CA ILE A 94 6.56 -6.63 -13.84
C ILE A 94 6.34 -6.35 -12.34
N PRO A 95 7.04 -7.05 -11.42
CA PRO A 95 6.92 -6.80 -10.00
C PRO A 95 7.55 -5.45 -9.63
N ILE A 96 6.79 -4.59 -8.96
CA ILE A 96 7.25 -3.31 -8.43
C ILE A 96 7.46 -3.41 -6.93
N TRP A 97 6.53 -4.04 -6.22
CA TRP A 97 6.67 -4.47 -4.83
C TRP A 97 6.40 -5.96 -4.74
N GLU A 98 7.14 -6.66 -3.91
CA GLU A 98 6.94 -8.07 -3.62
C GLU A 98 7.14 -8.29 -2.11
N ASP A 99 6.08 -8.77 -1.45
CA ASP A 99 6.04 -9.00 0.00
C ASP A 99 6.53 -7.79 0.82
N GLY A 100 6.11 -6.58 0.42
CA GLY A 100 6.48 -5.34 1.07
C GLY A 100 7.88 -4.82 0.76
N VAL A 101 8.56 -5.41 -0.21
CA VAL A 101 9.89 -4.98 -0.67
C VAL A 101 9.78 -4.32 -2.04
N LEU A 102 10.29 -3.09 -2.15
CA LEU A 102 10.38 -2.40 -3.44
C LEU A 102 11.46 -3.05 -4.31
N LYS A 103 11.06 -3.47 -5.52
CA LYS A 103 11.93 -4.12 -6.51
C LYS A 103 12.60 -3.07 -7.39
N VAL A 104 13.57 -2.36 -6.82
CA VAL A 104 14.30 -1.29 -7.54
C VAL A 104 15.03 -1.81 -8.79
N GLU A 105 15.38 -3.09 -8.80
CA GLU A 105 16.03 -3.78 -9.91
C GLU A 105 15.10 -4.06 -11.11
N SER A 106 13.79 -3.88 -10.95
CA SER A 106 12.80 -4.13 -12.02
C SER A 106 12.91 -3.12 -13.19
N PHE A 107 13.53 -1.96 -12.95
CA PHE A 107 13.67 -0.91 -13.95
C PHE A 107 15.12 -0.43 -14.06
N LYS A 108 15.62 -0.39 -15.31
CA LYS A 108 16.97 0.07 -15.58
C LYS A 108 17.18 1.53 -15.15
N GLU A 109 16.21 2.38 -15.38
CA GLU A 109 16.26 3.81 -15.02
C GLU A 109 16.42 4.02 -13.52
N THR A 110 15.78 3.16 -12.72
CA THR A 110 15.93 3.17 -11.26
C THR A 110 17.36 2.76 -10.87
N LEU A 111 17.90 1.70 -11.46
CA LEU A 111 19.28 1.28 -11.22
C LEU A 111 20.29 2.35 -11.66
N ASP A 112 20.11 2.94 -12.84
CA ASP A 112 20.95 4.03 -13.35
C ASP A 112 20.93 5.27 -12.41
N CYS A 113 19.80 5.52 -11.74
CA CYS A 113 19.69 6.57 -10.73
C CYS A 113 20.43 6.20 -9.43
N ILE A 114 20.23 4.98 -8.93
CA ILE A 114 20.86 4.48 -7.71
C ILE A 114 22.37 4.40 -7.86
N ASP A 115 22.87 4.03 -9.04
CA ASP A 115 24.31 3.94 -9.33
C ASP A 115 25.06 5.27 -9.20
N LYS A 116 24.35 6.40 -9.33
CA LYS A 116 24.93 7.73 -9.13
C LYS A 116 25.15 8.09 -7.67
N TRP A 117 24.49 7.39 -6.74
CA TRP A 117 24.44 7.73 -5.34
C TRP A 117 24.76 6.51 -4.47
N GLN A 118 25.96 6.46 -3.92
CA GLN A 118 26.43 5.32 -3.10
C GLN A 118 25.49 5.02 -1.92
N ASP A 119 24.97 6.07 -1.27
CA ASP A 119 24.07 5.92 -0.12
C ASP A 119 22.77 5.19 -0.48
N LEU A 120 22.27 5.36 -1.72
CA LEU A 120 21.09 4.63 -2.18
C LEU A 120 21.35 3.13 -2.32
N LYS A 121 22.55 2.73 -2.72
CA LYS A 121 22.93 1.31 -2.81
C LYS A 121 22.85 0.64 -1.44
N TYR A 122 23.38 1.30 -0.41
CA TYR A 122 23.24 0.80 0.97
C TYR A 122 21.80 0.74 1.43
N LEU A 123 21.04 1.80 1.14
CA LEU A 123 19.64 1.91 1.56
C LEU A 123 18.78 0.77 1.01
N TYR A 124 18.99 0.38 -0.25
CA TYR A 124 18.24 -0.67 -0.92
C TYR A 124 18.90 -2.05 -0.85
N ASN A 125 20.00 -2.22 -0.09
CA ASN A 125 20.75 -3.47 0.02
C ASN A 125 21.19 -4.07 -1.33
N LEU A 126 21.43 -3.22 -2.31
CA LEU A 126 21.97 -3.67 -3.58
C LEU A 126 23.44 -4.01 -3.35
N ASN A 127 23.83 -5.24 -3.69
CA ASN A 127 25.19 -5.72 -3.52
C ASN A 127 26.16 -4.78 -4.24
N VAL A 128 27.00 -4.14 -3.45
CA VAL A 128 28.07 -3.24 -3.91
C VAL A 128 29.32 -4.08 -4.12
#